data_f10dafb5522415f9ad3488a4e70c39b1
#
_entry.id   f10dafb5522415f9ad3488a4e70c39b1
#
_cell.length_a   1.000
_cell.length_b   1.000
_cell.length_c   1.000
_cell.angle_alpha   90.00
_cell.angle_beta   90.00
_cell.angle_gamma   90.00
#
_symmetry.space_group_name_H-M   'P 1'
#
loop_
_entity.id
_entity.type
_entity.pdbx_description
1 polymer ?
#
loop_
_entity_poly.entity_id
_entity_poly.type
_entity_poly.pdbx_seq_one_letter_code
_entity_poly.pdbx_strand_id
1 'polypeptide(L)'
;MNTFKNQVSRHSVALISLLVALSSLAYNTWRNEQTEENRNVRTAGIALLLKLGELDRVVFYSHYDHDMERGNPRSGWAYVLTIRDLGSLMNEPANSSSTELIGIWQQNWSGLGSDDLAASSISNGIDRTRINVLMALAELD
;
A
#
# COMPACT_ATOMS: atom_id res chain seq x y z
N MET A 1 13.44 58.09 -28.35
CA MET A 1 14.02 57.27 -27.27
C MET A 1 12.97 56.55 -26.38
N ASN A 2 11.67 56.91 -26.51
CA ASN A 2 10.60 56.30 -25.69
C ASN A 2 9.99 55.00 -26.23
N THR A 3 10.12 54.73 -27.53
CA THR A 3 9.58 53.52 -28.18
C THR A 3 10.35 52.26 -27.85
N PHE A 4 11.66 52.33 -27.67
CA PHE A 4 12.49 51.18 -27.28
C PHE A 4 12.22 50.73 -25.84
N LYS A 5 12.05 51.65 -24.88
CA LYS A 5 11.70 51.35 -23.49
C LYS A 5 10.34 50.65 -23.36
N ASN A 6 9.36 51.10 -24.15
CA ASN A 6 8.02 50.49 -24.15
C ASN A 6 8.01 49.10 -24.80
N GLN A 7 8.84 48.85 -25.82
CA GLN A 7 8.95 47.54 -26.45
C GLN A 7 9.64 46.54 -25.53
N VAL A 8 10.73 46.90 -24.87
CA VAL A 8 11.42 46.05 -23.88
C VAL A 8 10.51 45.72 -22.68
N SER A 9 9.73 46.69 -22.18
CA SER A 9 8.77 46.47 -21.09
C SER A 9 7.65 45.51 -21.50
N ARG A 10 7.11 45.59 -22.72
CA ARG A 10 6.07 44.67 -23.21
C ARG A 10 6.59 43.26 -23.40
N HIS A 11 7.83 43.07 -23.86
CA HIS A 11 8.46 41.75 -23.97
C HIS A 11 8.81 41.15 -22.62
N SER A 12 9.23 41.97 -21.65
CA SER A 12 9.49 41.50 -20.28
C SER A 12 8.22 41.03 -19.58
N VAL A 13 7.11 41.75 -19.73
CA VAL A 13 5.80 41.33 -19.19
C VAL A 13 5.35 40.02 -19.81
N ALA A 14 5.47 39.85 -21.14
CA ALA A 14 5.13 38.63 -21.83
C ALA A 14 5.97 37.44 -21.39
N LEU A 15 7.27 37.64 -21.19
CA LEU A 15 8.19 36.60 -20.67
C LEU A 15 7.86 36.21 -19.23
N ILE A 16 7.59 37.18 -18.36
CA ILE A 16 7.18 36.92 -16.98
C ILE A 16 5.85 36.15 -16.95
N SER A 17 4.88 36.58 -17.78
CA SER A 17 3.58 35.88 -17.85
C SER A 17 3.74 34.43 -18.34
N LEU A 18 4.61 34.19 -19.31
CA LEU A 18 4.91 32.85 -19.82
C LEU A 18 5.57 31.98 -18.72
N LEU A 19 6.54 32.55 -18.00
CA LEU A 19 7.20 31.83 -16.87
C LEU A 19 6.21 31.49 -15.78
N VAL A 20 5.32 32.40 -15.40
CA VAL A 20 4.28 32.14 -14.40
C VAL A 20 3.31 31.05 -14.89
N ALA A 21 2.90 31.10 -16.15
CA ALA A 21 2.01 30.10 -16.72
C ALA A 21 2.65 28.70 -16.75
N LEU A 22 3.91 28.60 -17.16
CA LEU A 22 4.67 27.35 -17.18
C LEU A 22 4.90 26.79 -15.77
N SER A 23 5.24 27.66 -14.82
CA SER A 23 5.42 27.28 -13.42
C SER A 23 4.11 26.78 -12.78
N SER A 24 3.00 27.43 -13.10
CA SER A 24 1.67 27.03 -12.62
C SER A 24 1.25 25.68 -13.20
N LEU A 25 1.54 25.45 -14.49
CA LEU A 25 1.25 24.18 -15.16
C LEU A 25 2.11 23.05 -14.55
N ALA A 26 3.40 23.27 -14.39
CA ALA A 26 4.31 22.30 -13.78
C ALA A 26 3.90 21.96 -12.36
N TYR A 27 3.53 22.96 -11.55
CA TYR A 27 3.04 22.75 -10.18
C TYR A 27 1.74 21.95 -10.14
N ASN A 28 0.78 22.27 -11.03
CA ASN A 28 -0.48 21.53 -11.09
C ASN A 28 -0.27 20.07 -11.52
N THR A 29 0.62 19.83 -12.48
CA THR A 29 0.94 18.46 -12.93
C THR A 29 1.57 17.67 -11.80
N TRP A 30 2.59 18.21 -11.14
CA TRP A 30 3.25 17.57 -10.00
C TRP A 30 2.28 17.27 -8.85
N ARG A 31 1.41 18.24 -8.50
CA ARG A 31 0.40 18.03 -7.45
C ARG A 31 -0.60 16.94 -7.80
N ASN A 32 -1.02 16.86 -9.06
CA ASN A 32 -1.95 15.84 -9.52
C ASN A 32 -1.30 14.44 -9.46
N GLU A 33 -0.05 14.29 -9.87
CA GLU A 33 0.70 13.04 -9.80
C GLU A 33 0.81 12.55 -8.36
N GLN A 34 1.18 13.42 -7.41
CA GLN A 34 1.24 13.10 -5.98
C GLN A 34 -0.12 12.64 -5.43
N THR A 35 -1.20 13.33 -5.81
CA THR A 35 -2.55 12.97 -5.36
C THR A 35 -2.99 11.61 -5.91
N GLU A 36 -2.64 11.31 -7.17
CA GLU A 36 -2.95 10.02 -7.79
C GLU A 36 -2.15 8.87 -7.16
N GLU A 37 -0.87 9.10 -6.89
CA GLU A 37 -0.01 8.12 -6.20
C GLU A 37 -0.55 7.80 -4.81
N ASN A 38 -0.85 8.80 -3.99
CA ASN A 38 -1.44 8.61 -2.65
C ASN A 38 -2.77 7.86 -2.72
N ARG A 39 -3.60 8.14 -3.73
CA ARG A 39 -4.87 7.43 -3.93
C ARG A 39 -4.66 5.96 -4.29
N ASN A 40 -3.67 5.65 -5.12
CA ASN A 40 -3.34 4.28 -5.51
C ASN A 40 -2.81 3.49 -4.31
N VAL A 41 -1.89 4.06 -3.52
CA VAL A 41 -1.38 3.45 -2.29
C VAL A 41 -2.51 3.23 -1.28
N ARG A 42 -3.40 4.20 -1.10
CA ARG A 42 -4.58 4.07 -0.21
C ARG A 42 -5.50 2.94 -0.66
N THR A 43 -5.75 2.81 -1.95
CA THR A 43 -6.57 1.73 -2.51
C THR A 43 -5.93 0.37 -2.29
N ALA A 44 -4.62 0.25 -2.54
CA ALA A 44 -3.86 -0.98 -2.29
C ALA A 44 -3.88 -1.37 -0.80
N GLY A 45 -3.69 -0.40 0.11
CA GLY A 45 -3.71 -0.63 1.55
C GLY A 45 -5.06 -1.12 2.07
N ILE A 46 -6.16 -0.53 1.61
CA ILE A 46 -7.52 -0.99 1.97
C ILE A 46 -7.75 -2.42 1.46
N ALA A 47 -7.39 -2.71 0.21
CA ALA A 47 -7.52 -4.04 -0.35
C ALA A 47 -6.66 -5.07 0.42
N LEU A 48 -5.46 -4.68 0.84
CA LEU A 48 -4.56 -5.51 1.63
C LEU A 48 -5.16 -5.82 3.01
N LEU A 49 -5.73 -4.83 3.71
CA LEU A 49 -6.41 -5.04 4.99
C LEU A 49 -7.57 -6.05 4.89
N LEU A 50 -8.33 -6.00 3.79
CA LEU A 50 -9.38 -6.98 3.52
C LEU A 50 -8.80 -8.39 3.34
N LYS A 51 -7.67 -8.52 2.62
CA LYS A 51 -7.01 -9.82 2.42
C LYS A 51 -6.36 -10.36 3.69
N LEU A 52 -5.85 -9.51 4.58
CA LEU A 52 -5.43 -9.92 5.93
C LEU A 52 -6.62 -10.50 6.72
N GLY A 53 -7.80 -9.90 6.62
CA GLY A 53 -9.01 -10.44 7.26
C GLY A 53 -9.43 -11.80 6.71
N GLU A 54 -9.31 -12.02 5.38
CA GLU A 54 -9.58 -13.32 4.77
C GLU A 54 -8.56 -14.38 5.21
N LEU A 55 -7.28 -14.03 5.30
CA LEU A 55 -6.23 -14.91 5.80
C LEU A 55 -6.46 -15.29 7.27
N ASP A 56 -6.81 -14.31 8.10
CA ASP A 56 -7.14 -14.50 9.52
C ASP A 56 -8.32 -15.47 9.71
N ARG A 57 -9.34 -15.37 8.84
CA ARG A 57 -10.45 -16.34 8.84
C ARG A 57 -10.01 -17.77 8.52
N VAL A 58 -9.03 -17.96 7.62
CA VAL A 58 -8.45 -19.29 7.36
C VAL A 58 -7.78 -19.82 8.61
N VAL A 59 -7.03 -19.00 9.33
CA VAL A 59 -6.41 -19.37 10.61
C VAL A 59 -7.48 -19.77 11.61
N PHE A 60 -8.52 -18.94 11.79
CA PHE A 60 -9.59 -19.19 12.75
C PHE A 60 -10.31 -20.52 12.48
N TYR A 61 -10.77 -20.76 11.27
CA TYR A 61 -11.50 -21.97 10.94
C TYR A 61 -10.62 -23.22 10.99
N SER A 62 -9.35 -23.12 10.58
CA SER A 62 -8.43 -24.25 10.62
C SER A 62 -8.07 -24.64 12.05
N HIS A 63 -7.71 -23.67 12.88
CA HIS A 63 -7.11 -23.91 14.19
C HIS A 63 -8.17 -24.05 15.29
N TYR A 64 -9.13 -23.12 15.38
CA TYR A 64 -10.10 -23.08 16.47
C TYR A 64 -11.37 -23.86 16.20
N ASP A 65 -11.91 -23.78 14.98
CA ASP A 65 -13.14 -24.48 14.61
C ASP A 65 -12.89 -25.89 14.05
N HIS A 66 -11.65 -26.22 13.71
CA HIS A 66 -11.26 -27.46 13.02
C HIS A 66 -12.10 -27.73 11.75
N ASP A 67 -12.55 -26.66 11.09
CA ASP A 67 -13.34 -26.71 9.86
C ASP A 67 -12.40 -26.64 8.67
N MET A 68 -12.03 -27.81 8.16
CA MET A 68 -11.09 -27.93 7.03
C MET A 68 -11.70 -27.54 5.67
N GLU A 69 -12.99 -27.35 5.58
CA GLU A 69 -13.64 -26.85 4.36
C GLU A 69 -13.44 -25.34 4.24
N ARG A 70 -13.74 -24.59 5.30
CA ARG A 70 -13.58 -23.11 5.36
C ARG A 70 -12.17 -22.67 5.73
N GLY A 71 -11.47 -23.45 6.52
CA GLY A 71 -10.12 -23.20 7.02
C GLY A 71 -9.02 -23.99 6.31
N ASN A 72 -9.19 -24.35 5.03
CA ASN A 72 -8.17 -25.07 4.31
C ASN A 72 -6.89 -24.23 4.18
N PRO A 73 -5.76 -24.66 4.80
CA PRO A 73 -4.53 -23.85 4.74
C PRO A 73 -3.99 -23.64 3.33
N ARG A 74 -4.33 -24.51 2.37
CA ARG A 74 -3.94 -24.32 0.96
C ARG A 74 -4.57 -23.08 0.35
N SER A 75 -5.79 -22.71 0.76
CA SER A 75 -6.44 -21.48 0.28
C SER A 75 -5.74 -20.23 0.78
N GLY A 76 -5.08 -20.28 1.93
CA GLY A 76 -4.30 -19.18 2.49
C GLY A 76 -3.14 -18.72 1.61
N TRP A 77 -2.60 -19.62 0.76
CA TRP A 77 -1.56 -19.23 -0.21
C TRP A 77 -2.03 -18.15 -1.19
N ALA A 78 -3.28 -18.22 -1.65
CA ALA A 78 -3.84 -17.20 -2.54
C ALA A 78 -3.90 -15.83 -1.84
N TYR A 79 -4.27 -15.83 -0.56
CA TYR A 79 -4.34 -14.58 0.21
C TYR A 79 -2.96 -14.00 0.50
N VAL A 80 -2.01 -14.81 0.98
CA VAL A 80 -0.69 -14.30 1.35
C VAL A 80 0.11 -13.81 0.13
N LEU A 81 -0.06 -14.44 -1.04
CA LEU A 81 0.52 -13.95 -2.29
C LEU A 81 -0.09 -12.61 -2.70
N THR A 82 -1.42 -12.48 -2.63
CA THR A 82 -2.10 -11.21 -2.92
C THR A 82 -1.68 -10.11 -1.93
N ILE A 83 -1.53 -10.43 -0.64
CA ILE A 83 -1.04 -9.50 0.38
C ILE A 83 0.35 -8.98 0.04
N ARG A 84 1.28 -9.86 -0.35
CA ARG A 84 2.61 -9.47 -0.81
C ARG A 84 2.56 -8.55 -2.03
N ASP A 85 1.75 -8.90 -3.03
CA ASP A 85 1.66 -8.13 -4.27
C ASP A 85 1.06 -6.73 -4.02
N LEU A 86 0.01 -6.64 -3.18
CA LEU A 86 -0.53 -5.34 -2.75
C LEU A 86 0.45 -4.56 -1.87
N GLY A 87 1.19 -5.25 -1.00
CA GLY A 87 2.22 -4.63 -0.17
C GLY A 87 3.36 -4.02 -0.97
N SER A 88 3.70 -4.60 -2.13
CA SER A 88 4.71 -4.04 -3.03
C SER A 88 4.33 -2.68 -3.63
N LEU A 89 3.06 -2.32 -3.60
CA LEU A 89 2.54 -1.01 -4.04
C LEU A 89 2.50 0.01 -2.89
N MET A 90 2.89 -0.38 -1.69
CA MET A 90 2.85 0.46 -0.50
C MET A 90 4.25 0.91 -0.07
N ASN A 91 4.30 2.01 0.68
CA ASN A 91 5.51 2.47 1.33
C ASN A 91 5.88 1.59 2.53
N GLU A 92 7.14 1.73 3.01
CA GLU A 92 7.54 1.12 4.27
C GLU A 92 6.75 1.72 5.45
N PRO A 93 6.46 0.93 6.49
CA PRO A 93 6.89 -0.46 6.74
C PRO A 93 5.95 -1.53 6.16
N ALA A 94 4.90 -1.17 5.45
CA ALA A 94 3.89 -2.10 4.93
C ALA A 94 4.46 -3.10 3.90
N ASN A 95 5.33 -2.64 3.01
CA ASN A 95 5.97 -3.47 2.00
C ASN A 95 6.79 -4.60 2.64
N SER A 96 7.72 -4.26 3.53
CA SER A 96 8.57 -5.25 4.21
C SER A 96 7.75 -6.25 5.02
N SER A 97 6.76 -5.80 5.80
CA SER A 97 5.95 -6.70 6.61
C SER A 97 5.07 -7.65 5.78
N SER A 98 4.57 -7.19 4.63
CA SER A 98 3.83 -8.04 3.70
C SER A 98 4.70 -9.13 3.08
N THR A 99 5.98 -8.82 2.83
CA THR A 99 6.98 -9.79 2.35
C THR A 99 7.38 -10.78 3.45
N GLU A 100 7.55 -10.32 4.69
CA GLU A 100 7.83 -11.20 5.83
C GLU A 100 6.71 -12.19 6.10
N LEU A 101 5.45 -11.77 5.96
CA LEU A 101 4.27 -12.61 6.20
C LEU A 101 4.26 -13.85 5.30
N ILE A 102 4.72 -13.75 4.04
CA ILE A 102 4.82 -14.93 3.17
C ILE A 102 5.83 -15.94 3.71
N GLY A 103 6.95 -15.49 4.27
CA GLY A 103 7.95 -16.36 4.89
C GLY A 103 7.40 -17.07 6.15
N ILE A 104 6.66 -16.33 6.98
CA ILE A 104 5.98 -16.88 8.16
C ILE A 104 4.95 -17.92 7.73
N TRP A 105 4.14 -17.61 6.73
CA TRP A 105 3.16 -18.56 6.18
C TRP A 105 3.82 -19.82 5.66
N GLN A 106 4.87 -19.69 4.86
CA GLN A 106 5.59 -20.80 4.26
C GLN A 106 6.13 -21.79 5.31
N GLN A 107 6.57 -21.28 6.46
CA GLN A 107 7.13 -22.09 7.52
C GLN A 107 6.06 -22.80 8.37
N ASN A 108 4.85 -22.23 8.46
CA ASN A 108 3.88 -22.62 9.49
C ASN A 108 2.55 -23.16 8.92
N TRP A 109 2.21 -22.95 7.64
CA TRP A 109 0.91 -23.30 7.07
C TRP A 109 0.52 -24.77 7.21
N SER A 110 1.51 -25.69 7.17
CA SER A 110 1.25 -27.13 7.24
C SER A 110 0.89 -27.58 8.66
N GLY A 111 1.29 -26.83 9.69
CA GLY A 111 0.95 -27.09 11.09
C GLY A 111 -0.30 -26.36 11.57
N LEU A 112 -0.88 -25.48 10.75
CA LEU A 112 -1.93 -24.54 11.17
C LEU A 112 -3.11 -25.18 11.92
N GLY A 113 -3.55 -26.38 11.52
CA GLY A 113 -4.71 -27.06 12.11
C GLY A 113 -4.45 -27.77 13.45
N SER A 114 -3.18 -27.98 13.83
CA SER A 114 -2.81 -28.83 14.97
C SER A 114 -1.68 -28.30 15.84
N ASP A 115 -0.97 -27.26 15.43
CA ASP A 115 0.18 -26.70 16.14
C ASP A 115 -0.13 -25.25 16.56
N ASP A 116 -0.26 -25.05 17.89
CA ASP A 116 -0.54 -23.74 18.50
C ASP A 116 0.55 -22.72 18.19
N LEU A 117 1.82 -23.15 18.09
CA LEU A 117 2.93 -22.24 17.75
C LEU A 117 2.87 -21.79 16.29
N ALA A 118 2.49 -22.70 15.39
CA ALA A 118 2.30 -22.37 14.00
C ALA A 118 1.16 -21.35 13.80
N ALA A 119 0.01 -21.60 14.44
CA ALA A 119 -1.15 -20.70 14.42
C ALA A 119 -0.81 -19.33 15.00
N SER A 120 -0.16 -19.30 16.18
CA SER A 120 0.25 -18.05 16.84
C SER A 120 1.26 -17.26 16.01
N SER A 121 2.22 -17.93 15.37
CA SER A 121 3.22 -17.28 14.51
C SER A 121 2.56 -16.58 13.32
N ILE A 122 1.59 -17.26 12.68
CA ILE A 122 0.84 -16.68 11.54
C ILE A 122 -0.02 -15.50 12.02
N SER A 123 -0.78 -15.66 13.11
CA SER A 123 -1.63 -14.59 13.66
C SER A 123 -0.82 -13.35 14.02
N ASN A 124 0.33 -13.51 14.68
CA ASN A 124 1.24 -12.41 15.01
C ASN A 124 1.80 -11.73 13.75
N GLY A 125 2.07 -12.50 12.69
CA GLY A 125 2.50 -11.96 11.40
C GLY A 125 1.39 -11.13 10.72
N ILE A 126 0.15 -11.62 10.76
CA ILE A 126 -1.04 -10.90 10.26
C ILE A 126 -1.22 -9.58 11.01
N ASP A 127 -1.19 -9.60 12.34
CA ASP A 127 -1.39 -8.41 13.17
C ASP A 127 -0.29 -7.37 12.95
N ARG A 128 0.97 -7.80 12.89
CA ARG A 128 2.10 -6.90 12.58
C ARG A 128 1.94 -6.25 11.23
N THR A 129 1.59 -7.03 10.20
CA THR A 129 1.37 -6.49 8.86
C THR A 129 0.20 -5.50 8.85
N ARG A 130 -0.89 -5.80 9.56
CA ARG A 130 -2.05 -4.91 9.71
C ARG A 130 -1.67 -3.57 10.33
N ILE A 131 -0.90 -3.59 11.42
CA ILE A 131 -0.41 -2.37 12.09
C ILE A 131 0.44 -1.54 11.13
N ASN A 132 1.38 -2.16 10.43
CA ASN A 132 2.28 -1.49 9.51
C ASN A 132 1.55 -0.88 8.30
N VAL A 133 0.53 -1.56 7.78
CA VAL A 133 -0.34 -1.01 6.72
C VAL A 133 -1.12 0.20 7.20
N LEU A 134 -1.68 0.14 8.42
CA LEU A 134 -2.40 1.27 9.00
C LEU A 134 -1.48 2.47 9.25
N MET A 135 -0.24 2.24 9.68
CA MET A 135 0.77 3.29 9.84
C MET A 135 1.10 3.94 8.48
N ALA A 136 1.38 3.13 7.45
CA ALA A 136 1.67 3.64 6.12
C ALA A 136 0.49 4.44 5.53
N LEU A 137 -0.76 4.02 5.79
CA LEU A 137 -1.95 4.75 5.36
C LEU A 137 -2.16 6.08 6.11
N ALA A 138 -1.75 6.15 7.38
CA ALA A 138 -1.84 7.36 8.19
C ALA A 138 -0.83 8.44 7.77
N GLU A 139 0.26 8.05 7.11
CA GLU A 139 1.29 8.96 6.59
C GLU A 139 0.93 9.54 5.19
N LEU A 140 -0.16 9.08 4.57
CA LEU A 140 -0.64 9.60 3.29
C LEU A 140 -1.49 10.86 3.54
N ASP A 141 -0.94 12.02 3.29
CA ASP A 141 -1.65 13.30 3.31
C ASP A 141 -2.52 13.53 2.05
#